data_1db3f341e52755884e4bd94636c3244c
#
_entry.id   1db3f341e52755884e4bd94636c3244c
#
_cell.length_a   1.000
_cell.length_b   1.000
_cell.length_c   1.000
_cell.angle_alpha   90.00
_cell.angle_beta   90.00
_cell.angle_gamma   90.00
#
_symmetry.space_group_name_H-M   'P 1'
#
loop_
_entity.id
_entity.type
_entity.pdbx_description
1 polymer ?
#
loop_
_entity_poly.entity_id
_entity_poly.type
_entity_poly.pdbx_seq_one_letter_code
_entity_poly.pdbx_strand_id
1 'polypeptide(L)'
;MLNHVMPNPSPPGAQKIAAILASAGRHVAARQYQAGHEACLEALKLAPDSGEAYLLLGVIAGDHSNHVKAIELLDRAAALLSPRTRPLALAYKARNFTALNRRSESIAAAEAAAELNPTDAQTLDNLGVVFTRAGLHERAAPYYERATAVQGTPGRFYNLGAALQFLGRFEDARAAYSKCIAMAPHHGQAWSSLTQITRATRETNDIPALEAAFAARARDAEDALNLGHALAKTFEDIGDPAQAMAWLDRAKAGRRAKQPYDPAFDDALFEAATRSANVQRGGGFDGAAPIFVVGMPRTGTTLVDRILSSHSAVASAGELTDFTLVMKRLVRTPSPYVLDAATLDAAAGVDPAVIGEAYVQSVRETLGLTGRFVDKMPLNIFVAAHVLRAIPNARVVCLRRHPADTVLANYRQLFSTQFSYYAYAFGLRETAGYYVKFDRLVRHFEARLPPERFRTVNYEDIVTDFEPNVRALLDFCGLPFEQACLDFHENAGPVATASAAQVRQPLYTSALARWKRYRPALDPAIDVLVAAGCMTTDQA
;
A
#
# COMPACT_ATOMS: atom_id res chain seq x y z
N MET A 1 -23.23 59.04 -20.89
CA MET A 1 -24.33 58.23 -20.29
C MET A 1 -23.95 56.76 -20.43
N LEU A 2 -23.39 56.19 -19.41
CA LEU A 2 -23.04 54.77 -19.36
C LEU A 2 -24.26 54.03 -18.79
N ASN A 3 -24.97 53.29 -19.64
CA ASN A 3 -26.06 52.39 -19.24
C ASN A 3 -25.45 51.20 -18.47
N HIS A 4 -25.58 51.21 -17.13
CA HIS A 4 -25.44 50.03 -16.32
C HIS A 4 -26.61 49.09 -16.63
N VAL A 5 -26.38 48.07 -17.44
CA VAL A 5 -27.31 46.94 -17.59
C VAL A 5 -27.14 46.13 -16.31
N MET A 6 -28.09 46.30 -15.39
CA MET A 6 -28.25 45.38 -14.24
C MET A 6 -28.55 43.97 -14.76
N PRO A 7 -27.88 42.92 -14.25
CA PRO A 7 -28.21 41.56 -14.66
C PRO A 7 -29.66 41.26 -14.31
N ASN A 8 -30.44 40.78 -15.26
CA ASN A 8 -31.83 40.34 -15.07
C ASN A 8 -31.90 39.34 -13.91
N PRO A 9 -32.81 39.49 -12.94
CA PRO A 9 -33.00 38.51 -11.90
C PRO A 9 -33.36 37.15 -12.49
N SER A 10 -32.62 36.12 -12.11
CA SER A 10 -32.89 34.73 -12.54
C SER A 10 -34.36 34.37 -12.27
N PRO A 11 -35.05 33.64 -13.17
CA PRO A 11 -36.44 33.27 -13.00
C PRO A 11 -36.64 32.55 -11.64
N PRO A 12 -37.78 32.75 -10.95
CA PRO A 12 -38.03 32.22 -9.60
C PRO A 12 -37.78 30.70 -9.45
N GLY A 13 -37.99 29.95 -10.52
CA GLY A 13 -37.66 28.50 -10.57
C GLY A 13 -36.18 28.17 -10.49
N ALA A 14 -35.33 28.98 -11.15
CA ALA A 14 -33.88 28.77 -11.11
C ALA A 14 -33.27 29.05 -9.72
N GLN A 15 -33.76 30.07 -9.01
CA GLN A 15 -33.34 30.36 -7.64
C GLN A 15 -33.75 29.24 -6.66
N LYS A 16 -34.95 28.65 -6.84
CA LYS A 16 -35.40 27.52 -6.01
C LYS A 16 -34.53 26.30 -6.23
N ILE A 17 -34.22 25.94 -7.48
CA ILE A 17 -33.32 24.81 -7.81
C ILE A 17 -31.93 25.04 -7.22
N ALA A 18 -31.34 26.21 -7.37
CA ALA A 18 -30.03 26.54 -6.80
C ALA A 18 -30.01 26.41 -5.26
N ALA A 19 -31.08 26.85 -4.58
CA ALA A 19 -31.21 26.68 -3.14
C ALA A 19 -31.29 25.20 -2.70
N ILE A 20 -32.04 24.37 -3.41
CA ILE A 20 -32.14 22.92 -3.17
C ILE A 20 -30.77 22.26 -3.38
N LEU A 21 -30.08 22.56 -4.47
CA LEU A 21 -28.74 22.00 -4.78
C LEU A 21 -27.69 22.45 -3.77
N ALA A 22 -27.70 23.70 -3.34
CA ALA A 22 -26.83 24.18 -2.27
C ALA A 22 -27.09 23.46 -0.94
N SER A 23 -28.37 23.16 -0.64
CA SER A 23 -28.75 22.35 0.54
C SER A 23 -28.28 20.92 0.39
N ALA A 24 -28.48 20.29 -0.76
CA ALA A 24 -28.01 18.94 -1.07
C ALA A 24 -26.47 18.85 -0.89
N GLY A 25 -25.72 19.82 -1.42
CA GLY A 25 -24.27 19.88 -1.27
C GLY A 25 -23.83 19.97 0.19
N ARG A 26 -24.52 20.77 1.04
CA ARG A 26 -24.24 20.82 2.49
C ARG A 26 -24.53 19.49 3.18
N HIS A 27 -25.62 18.81 2.86
CA HIS A 27 -25.94 17.50 3.40
C HIS A 27 -24.89 16.45 3.02
N VAL A 28 -24.49 16.42 1.75
CA VAL A 28 -23.42 15.51 1.28
C VAL A 28 -22.11 15.78 2.00
N ALA A 29 -21.71 17.05 2.13
CA ALA A 29 -20.49 17.44 2.86
C ALA A 29 -20.54 17.06 4.35
N ALA A 30 -21.74 17.10 4.97
CA ALA A 30 -21.99 16.67 6.35
C ALA A 30 -22.21 15.15 6.48
N ARG A 31 -22.07 14.36 5.41
CA ARG A 31 -22.37 12.92 5.34
C ARG A 31 -23.81 12.55 5.71
N GLN A 32 -24.72 13.48 5.55
CA GLN A 32 -26.17 13.28 5.70
C GLN A 32 -26.75 12.80 4.35
N TYR A 33 -26.33 11.62 3.91
CA TYR A 33 -26.52 11.16 2.54
C TYR A 33 -27.98 10.99 2.15
N GLN A 34 -28.86 10.55 3.08
CA GLN A 34 -30.27 10.41 2.80
C GLN A 34 -30.90 11.77 2.46
N ALA A 35 -30.68 12.79 3.30
CA ALA A 35 -31.20 14.14 3.06
C ALA A 35 -30.61 14.75 1.77
N GLY A 36 -29.31 14.52 1.50
CA GLY A 36 -28.67 14.93 0.27
C GLY A 36 -29.29 14.27 -0.97
N HIS A 37 -29.55 12.96 -0.90
CA HIS A 37 -30.19 12.21 -1.97
C HIS A 37 -31.61 12.70 -2.27
N GLU A 38 -32.46 12.88 -1.24
CA GLU A 38 -33.82 13.37 -1.36
C GLU A 38 -33.86 14.77 -2.01
N ALA A 39 -32.96 15.67 -1.57
CA ALA A 39 -32.84 17.01 -2.17
C ALA A 39 -32.38 16.95 -3.64
N CYS A 40 -31.48 16.06 -4.01
CA CYS A 40 -31.09 15.86 -5.40
C CYS A 40 -32.26 15.35 -6.26
N LEU A 41 -33.09 14.43 -5.75
CA LEU A 41 -34.27 13.95 -6.47
C LEU A 41 -35.33 15.05 -6.62
N GLU A 42 -35.51 15.93 -5.61
CA GLU A 42 -36.38 17.11 -5.73
C GLU A 42 -35.88 18.07 -6.82
N ALA A 43 -34.57 18.34 -6.85
CA ALA A 43 -33.97 19.16 -7.89
C ALA A 43 -34.18 18.58 -9.29
N LEU A 44 -34.05 17.25 -9.48
CA LEU A 44 -34.27 16.56 -10.75
C LEU A 44 -35.71 16.55 -11.21
N LYS A 45 -36.70 16.58 -10.28
CA LYS A 45 -38.12 16.76 -10.65
C LYS A 45 -38.37 18.14 -11.27
N LEU A 46 -37.63 19.16 -10.84
CA LEU A 46 -37.75 20.53 -11.34
C LEU A 46 -36.85 20.80 -12.56
N ALA A 47 -35.72 20.15 -12.62
CA ALA A 47 -34.70 20.27 -13.69
C ALA A 47 -34.09 18.89 -13.98
N PRO A 48 -34.68 18.08 -14.86
CA PRO A 48 -34.21 16.71 -15.16
C PRO A 48 -32.78 16.65 -15.71
N ASP A 49 -32.28 17.75 -16.28
CA ASP A 49 -30.93 17.86 -16.82
C ASP A 49 -29.97 18.62 -15.89
N SER A 50 -30.24 18.61 -14.57
CA SER A 50 -29.33 19.22 -13.61
C SER A 50 -28.05 18.41 -13.45
N GLY A 51 -26.96 18.85 -14.08
CA GLY A 51 -25.64 18.21 -13.95
C GLY A 51 -25.12 18.22 -12.52
N GLU A 52 -25.42 19.25 -11.73
CA GLU A 52 -25.05 19.32 -10.30
C GLU A 52 -25.75 18.27 -9.44
N ALA A 53 -27.04 18.00 -9.71
CA ALA A 53 -27.77 16.95 -9.01
C ALA A 53 -27.16 15.57 -9.31
N TYR A 54 -26.86 15.28 -10.59
CA TYR A 54 -26.18 14.04 -10.96
C TYR A 54 -24.79 13.91 -10.36
N LEU A 55 -24.00 15.01 -10.28
CA LEU A 55 -22.71 15.02 -9.60
C LEU A 55 -22.84 14.61 -8.14
N LEU A 56 -23.76 15.22 -7.39
CA LEU A 56 -23.98 14.92 -5.97
C LEU A 56 -24.45 13.48 -5.75
N LEU A 57 -25.38 12.99 -6.59
CA LEU A 57 -25.81 11.59 -6.57
C LEU A 57 -24.67 10.62 -6.87
N GLY A 58 -23.79 10.97 -7.81
CA GLY A 58 -22.59 10.21 -8.12
C GLY A 58 -21.61 10.14 -6.95
N VAL A 59 -21.42 11.25 -6.22
CA VAL A 59 -20.62 11.29 -5.00
C VAL A 59 -21.23 10.39 -3.91
N ILE A 60 -22.54 10.51 -3.67
CA ILE A 60 -23.27 9.67 -2.69
C ILE A 60 -23.11 8.18 -3.05
N ALA A 61 -23.31 7.80 -4.30
CA ALA A 61 -23.17 6.42 -4.75
C ALA A 61 -21.75 5.88 -4.53
N GLY A 62 -20.73 6.70 -4.85
CA GLY A 62 -19.33 6.35 -4.62
C GLY A 62 -18.99 6.16 -3.15
N ASP A 63 -19.46 7.05 -2.27
CA ASP A 63 -19.23 6.97 -0.82
C ASP A 63 -19.93 5.74 -0.19
N HIS A 64 -20.98 5.23 -0.83
CA HIS A 64 -21.65 3.96 -0.47
C HIS A 64 -21.06 2.75 -1.23
N SER A 65 -19.89 2.88 -1.82
CA SER A 65 -19.20 1.81 -2.57
C SER A 65 -19.98 1.27 -3.79
N ASN A 66 -21.01 1.96 -4.24
CA ASN A 66 -21.70 1.63 -5.50
C ASN A 66 -20.99 2.32 -6.68
N HIS A 67 -19.74 1.92 -6.90
CA HIS A 67 -18.83 2.58 -7.83
C HIS A 67 -19.32 2.51 -9.29
N VAL A 68 -19.98 1.42 -9.69
CA VAL A 68 -20.54 1.30 -11.04
C VAL A 68 -21.63 2.35 -11.27
N LYS A 69 -22.57 2.47 -10.33
CA LYS A 69 -23.62 3.49 -10.41
C LYS A 69 -23.09 4.90 -10.29
N ALA A 70 -22.06 5.10 -9.47
CA ALA A 70 -21.36 6.39 -9.36
C ALA A 70 -20.79 6.82 -10.72
N ILE A 71 -20.13 5.93 -11.45
CA ILE A 71 -19.57 6.21 -12.77
C ILE A 71 -20.65 6.63 -13.76
N GLU A 72 -21.78 5.89 -13.83
CA GLU A 72 -22.90 6.24 -14.72
C GLU A 72 -23.46 7.64 -14.43
N LEU A 73 -23.68 7.97 -13.14
CA LEU A 73 -24.20 9.27 -12.72
C LEU A 73 -23.20 10.40 -13.01
N LEU A 74 -21.91 10.15 -12.80
CA LEU A 74 -20.84 11.12 -13.05
C LEU A 74 -20.61 11.35 -14.55
N ASP A 75 -20.81 10.34 -15.41
CA ASP A 75 -20.81 10.51 -16.86
C ASP A 75 -21.94 11.45 -17.32
N ARG A 76 -23.13 11.21 -16.78
CA ARG A 76 -24.26 12.10 -17.08
C ARG A 76 -24.02 13.52 -16.55
N ALA A 77 -23.46 13.65 -15.35
CA ALA A 77 -23.07 14.94 -14.79
C ALA A 77 -22.04 15.65 -15.69
N ALA A 78 -21.00 14.96 -16.13
CA ALA A 78 -19.96 15.54 -16.97
C ALA A 78 -20.47 16.02 -18.33
N ALA A 79 -21.47 15.34 -18.90
CA ALA A 79 -22.11 15.76 -20.15
C ALA A 79 -22.94 17.05 -20.00
N LEU A 80 -23.54 17.28 -18.83
CA LEU A 80 -24.45 18.38 -18.55
C LEU A 80 -23.79 19.60 -17.91
N LEU A 81 -22.65 19.39 -17.21
CA LEU A 81 -21.94 20.45 -16.50
C LEU A 81 -21.18 21.39 -17.45
N SER A 82 -21.06 22.66 -17.02
CA SER A 82 -20.24 23.65 -17.71
C SER A 82 -18.76 23.24 -17.75
N PRO A 83 -17.97 23.77 -18.69
CA PRO A 83 -16.51 23.51 -18.73
C PRO A 83 -15.79 23.82 -17.41
N ARG A 84 -16.32 24.73 -16.60
CA ARG A 84 -15.73 25.12 -15.31
C ARG A 84 -15.97 24.07 -14.22
N THR A 85 -17.12 23.41 -14.22
CA THR A 85 -17.54 22.46 -13.16
C THR A 85 -17.39 20.99 -13.57
N ARG A 86 -17.29 20.73 -14.89
CA ARG A 86 -17.06 19.39 -15.46
C ARG A 86 -15.85 18.65 -14.90
N PRO A 87 -14.68 19.32 -14.66
CA PRO A 87 -13.50 18.64 -14.13
C PRO A 87 -13.76 17.90 -12.81
N LEU A 88 -14.63 18.43 -11.94
CA LEU A 88 -14.97 17.80 -10.66
C LEU A 88 -15.69 16.46 -10.87
N ALA A 89 -16.64 16.38 -11.80
CA ALA A 89 -17.32 15.13 -12.12
C ALA A 89 -16.35 14.08 -12.68
N LEU A 90 -15.45 14.48 -13.59
CA LEU A 90 -14.43 13.61 -14.17
C LEU A 90 -13.43 13.13 -13.11
N ALA A 91 -13.02 13.98 -12.18
CA ALA A 91 -12.12 13.61 -11.09
C ALA A 91 -12.77 12.63 -10.10
N TYR A 92 -14.05 12.79 -9.77
CA TYR A 92 -14.80 11.80 -8.99
C TYR A 92 -14.99 10.48 -9.76
N LYS A 93 -15.26 10.55 -11.07
CA LYS A 93 -15.31 9.34 -11.92
C LYS A 93 -13.99 8.59 -11.90
N ALA A 94 -12.85 9.29 -12.03
CA ALA A 94 -11.51 8.72 -11.92
C ALA A 94 -11.30 8.00 -10.58
N ARG A 95 -11.73 8.60 -9.46
CA ARG A 95 -11.67 7.95 -8.13
C ARG A 95 -12.50 6.66 -8.07
N ASN A 96 -13.67 6.63 -8.67
CA ASN A 96 -14.51 5.43 -8.71
C ASN A 96 -13.89 4.32 -9.57
N PHE A 97 -13.23 4.64 -10.69
CA PHE A 97 -12.42 3.69 -11.44
C PHE A 97 -11.24 3.15 -10.62
N THR A 98 -10.58 4.01 -9.83
CA THR A 98 -9.52 3.58 -8.89
C THR A 98 -10.07 2.55 -7.89
N ALA A 99 -11.25 2.80 -7.31
CA ALA A 99 -11.88 1.89 -6.35
C ALA A 99 -12.23 0.52 -6.96
N LEU A 100 -12.55 0.48 -8.26
CA LEU A 100 -12.78 -0.75 -9.04
C LEU A 100 -11.49 -1.39 -9.56
N ASN A 101 -10.32 -0.86 -9.21
CA ASN A 101 -9.01 -1.29 -9.73
C ASN A 101 -8.89 -1.22 -11.28
N ARG A 102 -9.63 -0.28 -11.90
CA ARG A 102 -9.62 -0.01 -13.35
C ARG A 102 -8.62 1.10 -13.64
N ARG A 103 -7.32 0.79 -13.52
CA ARG A 103 -6.22 1.76 -13.50
C ARG A 103 -6.16 2.63 -14.75
N SER A 104 -6.21 2.02 -15.95
CA SER A 104 -6.10 2.77 -17.22
C SER A 104 -7.23 3.77 -17.39
N GLU A 105 -8.47 3.38 -17.06
CA GLU A 105 -9.65 4.23 -17.15
C GLU A 105 -9.65 5.32 -16.08
N SER A 106 -9.11 5.01 -14.90
CA SER A 106 -8.90 5.99 -13.83
C SER A 106 -7.95 7.11 -14.28
N ILE A 107 -6.81 6.74 -14.87
CA ILE A 107 -5.83 7.70 -15.37
C ILE A 107 -6.43 8.53 -16.52
N ALA A 108 -7.07 7.89 -17.49
CA ALA A 108 -7.69 8.60 -18.63
C ALA A 108 -8.74 9.63 -18.18
N ALA A 109 -9.60 9.26 -17.21
CA ALA A 109 -10.59 10.19 -16.66
C ALA A 109 -9.94 11.35 -15.89
N ALA A 110 -8.84 11.09 -15.17
CA ALA A 110 -8.09 12.13 -14.47
C ALA A 110 -7.38 13.09 -15.46
N GLU A 111 -6.82 12.57 -16.55
CA GLU A 111 -6.22 13.37 -17.62
C GLU A 111 -7.25 14.26 -18.29
N ALA A 112 -8.41 13.72 -18.64
CA ALA A 112 -9.51 14.52 -19.20
C ALA A 112 -9.99 15.63 -18.24
N ALA A 113 -9.96 15.41 -16.92
CA ALA A 113 -10.23 16.46 -15.94
C ALA A 113 -9.11 17.50 -15.88
N ALA A 114 -7.85 17.07 -15.98
CA ALA A 114 -6.67 17.92 -15.90
C ALA A 114 -6.54 18.86 -17.11
N GLU A 115 -6.87 18.37 -18.32
CA GLU A 115 -6.88 19.16 -19.57
C GLU A 115 -7.79 20.38 -19.50
N LEU A 116 -8.84 20.33 -18.69
CA LEU A 116 -9.75 21.45 -18.43
C LEU A 116 -9.19 22.47 -17.43
N ASN A 117 -7.93 22.34 -16.99
CA ASN A 117 -7.23 23.24 -16.09
C ASN A 117 -8.02 23.64 -14.84
N PRO A 118 -8.44 22.68 -13.99
CA PRO A 118 -9.23 22.96 -12.81
C PRO A 118 -8.48 23.88 -11.83
N THR A 119 -9.24 24.75 -11.16
CA THR A 119 -8.70 25.69 -10.17
C THR A 119 -9.30 25.50 -8.78
N ASP A 120 -10.31 24.65 -8.62
CA ASP A 120 -10.92 24.37 -7.33
C ASP A 120 -10.14 23.28 -6.55
N ALA A 121 -10.04 23.48 -5.25
CA ALA A 121 -9.22 22.64 -4.39
C ALA A 121 -9.69 21.17 -4.35
N GLN A 122 -10.98 20.90 -4.54
CA GLN A 122 -11.52 19.53 -4.45
C GLN A 122 -11.16 18.72 -5.70
N THR A 123 -11.28 19.31 -6.88
CA THR A 123 -10.84 18.67 -8.13
C THR A 123 -9.35 18.39 -8.10
N LEU A 124 -8.55 19.39 -7.71
CA LEU A 124 -7.10 19.26 -7.61
C LEU A 124 -6.69 18.14 -6.63
N ASP A 125 -7.31 18.08 -5.45
CA ASP A 125 -7.05 17.02 -4.46
C ASP A 125 -7.44 15.63 -5.01
N ASN A 126 -8.60 15.50 -5.67
CA ASN A 126 -9.03 14.25 -6.29
C ASN A 126 -8.04 13.77 -7.38
N LEU A 127 -7.52 14.67 -8.21
CA LEU A 127 -6.49 14.34 -9.21
C LEU A 127 -5.22 13.84 -8.53
N GLY A 128 -4.77 14.53 -7.48
CA GLY A 128 -3.65 14.06 -6.66
C GLY A 128 -3.86 12.66 -6.11
N VAL A 129 -5.04 12.37 -5.56
CA VAL A 129 -5.40 11.03 -5.04
C VAL A 129 -5.34 9.97 -6.14
N VAL A 130 -5.92 10.24 -7.32
CA VAL A 130 -5.92 9.29 -8.44
C VAL A 130 -4.49 8.99 -8.90
N PHE A 131 -3.67 10.01 -9.15
CA PHE A 131 -2.28 9.81 -9.57
C PHE A 131 -1.44 9.11 -8.49
N THR A 132 -1.65 9.43 -7.21
CA THR A 132 -1.00 8.72 -6.10
C THR A 132 -1.35 7.23 -6.09
N ARG A 133 -2.64 6.90 -6.21
CA ARG A 133 -3.12 5.50 -6.26
C ARG A 133 -2.62 4.75 -7.50
N ALA A 134 -2.39 5.47 -8.59
CA ALA A 134 -1.76 4.93 -9.79
C ALA A 134 -0.22 4.81 -9.68
N GLY A 135 0.40 5.18 -8.55
CA GLY A 135 1.86 5.20 -8.36
C GLY A 135 2.59 6.34 -9.06
N LEU A 136 1.85 7.33 -9.60
CA LEU A 136 2.38 8.45 -10.37
C LEU A 136 2.61 9.67 -9.44
N HIS A 137 3.45 9.50 -8.43
CA HIS A 137 3.65 10.50 -7.37
C HIS A 137 4.20 11.83 -7.89
N GLU A 138 5.07 11.82 -8.90
CA GLU A 138 5.59 13.03 -9.55
C GLU A 138 4.47 13.87 -10.19
N ARG A 139 3.46 13.20 -10.75
CA ARG A 139 2.28 13.86 -11.30
C ARG A 139 1.31 14.30 -10.21
N ALA A 140 1.23 13.61 -9.08
CA ALA A 140 0.32 13.90 -7.98
C ALA A 140 0.72 15.16 -7.20
N ALA A 141 2.01 15.32 -6.88
CA ALA A 141 2.50 16.38 -5.99
C ALA A 141 2.10 17.80 -6.44
N PRO A 142 2.23 18.21 -7.71
CA PRO A 142 1.80 19.55 -8.16
C PRO A 142 0.30 19.82 -7.96
N TYR A 143 -0.55 18.80 -8.07
CA TYR A 143 -1.98 18.96 -7.81
C TYR A 143 -2.27 19.19 -6.33
N TYR A 144 -1.60 18.45 -5.43
CA TYR A 144 -1.73 18.67 -3.99
C TYR A 144 -1.16 20.03 -3.55
N GLU A 145 -0.03 20.47 -4.13
CA GLU A 145 0.54 21.80 -3.87
C GLU A 145 -0.48 22.88 -4.25
N ARG A 146 -1.09 22.81 -5.42
CA ARG A 146 -2.14 23.73 -5.88
C ARG A 146 -3.39 23.61 -5.00
N ALA A 147 -3.83 22.41 -4.63
CA ALA A 147 -5.00 22.21 -3.79
C ALA A 147 -4.84 22.87 -2.41
N THR A 148 -3.66 22.69 -1.79
CA THR A 148 -3.34 23.30 -0.49
C THR A 148 -3.19 24.82 -0.56
N ALA A 149 -2.71 25.35 -1.69
CA ALA A 149 -2.62 26.80 -1.91
C ALA A 149 -4.01 27.46 -2.07
N VAL A 150 -4.96 26.77 -2.71
CA VAL A 150 -6.34 27.27 -2.86
C VAL A 150 -7.11 27.15 -1.54
N GLN A 151 -7.03 26.01 -0.88
CA GLN A 151 -7.70 25.75 0.39
C GLN A 151 -6.93 24.71 1.20
N GLY A 152 -6.14 25.15 2.16
CA GLY A 152 -5.43 24.26 3.09
C GLY A 152 -6.40 23.62 4.07
N THR A 153 -6.42 22.29 4.13
CA THR A 153 -7.11 21.51 5.16
C THR A 153 -6.15 20.45 5.70
N PRO A 154 -6.37 19.92 6.93
CA PRO A 154 -5.51 18.86 7.47
C PRO A 154 -5.32 17.70 6.50
N GLY A 155 -6.40 17.18 5.91
CA GLY A 155 -6.33 16.07 4.97
C GLY A 155 -5.50 16.37 3.71
N ARG A 156 -5.63 17.58 3.14
CA ARG A 156 -4.84 17.97 1.96
C ARG A 156 -3.36 18.13 2.29
N PHE A 157 -3.03 18.73 3.44
CA PHE A 157 -1.63 18.80 3.87
C PHE A 157 -1.05 17.41 4.15
N TYR A 158 -1.83 16.49 4.72
CA TYR A 158 -1.42 15.10 4.88
C TYR A 158 -1.14 14.42 3.53
N ASN A 159 -2.06 14.55 2.55
CA ASN A 159 -1.90 13.99 1.21
C ASN A 159 -0.66 14.54 0.49
N LEU A 160 -0.45 15.86 0.59
CA LEU A 160 0.76 16.52 0.07
C LEU A 160 2.02 15.94 0.72
N GLY A 161 2.06 15.86 2.05
CA GLY A 161 3.18 15.30 2.78
C GLY A 161 3.50 13.86 2.36
N ALA A 162 2.47 13.03 2.19
CA ALA A 162 2.63 11.65 1.74
C ALA A 162 3.23 11.56 0.32
N ALA A 163 2.74 12.36 -0.62
CA ALA A 163 3.28 12.40 -1.99
C ALA A 163 4.74 12.87 -2.01
N LEU A 164 5.07 13.92 -1.27
CA LEU A 164 6.43 14.45 -1.15
C LEU A 164 7.40 13.46 -0.48
N GLN A 165 6.93 12.71 0.53
CA GLN A 165 7.70 11.64 1.17
C GLN A 165 8.06 10.53 0.17
N PHE A 166 7.12 10.09 -0.67
CA PHE A 166 7.38 9.12 -1.73
C PHE A 166 8.42 9.60 -2.75
N LEU A 167 8.41 10.89 -3.06
CA LEU A 167 9.39 11.52 -3.94
C LEU A 167 10.77 11.75 -3.28
N GLY A 168 10.91 11.47 -1.98
CA GLY A 168 12.13 11.71 -1.22
C GLY A 168 12.35 13.18 -0.85
N ARG A 169 11.36 14.06 -1.05
CA ARG A 169 11.37 15.48 -0.65
C ARG A 169 11.02 15.60 0.84
N PHE A 170 11.89 15.05 1.70
CA PHE A 170 11.59 14.87 3.12
C PHE A 170 11.40 16.18 3.89
N GLU A 171 12.12 17.26 3.54
CA GLU A 171 11.95 18.57 4.20
C GLU A 171 10.57 19.15 3.92
N ASP A 172 10.15 19.11 2.65
CA ASP A 172 8.84 19.60 2.25
C ASP A 172 7.72 18.74 2.85
N ALA A 173 7.93 17.41 2.92
CA ALA A 173 7.00 16.49 3.56
C ALA A 173 6.83 16.80 5.05
N ARG A 174 7.95 17.06 5.79
CA ARG A 174 7.90 17.50 7.19
C ARG A 174 7.08 18.77 7.37
N ALA A 175 7.33 19.78 6.52
CA ALA A 175 6.59 21.02 6.57
C ALA A 175 5.08 20.82 6.36
N ALA A 176 4.70 19.95 5.40
CA ALA A 176 3.30 19.62 5.13
C ALA A 176 2.64 18.86 6.30
N TYR A 177 3.29 17.83 6.85
CA TYR A 177 2.77 17.11 8.03
C TYR A 177 2.65 18.01 9.26
N SER A 178 3.64 18.89 9.50
CA SER A 178 3.58 19.85 10.61
C SER A 178 2.41 20.82 10.47
N LYS A 179 2.08 21.29 9.25
CA LYS A 179 0.88 22.10 9.00
C LYS A 179 -0.41 21.30 9.27
N CYS A 180 -0.45 20.03 8.87
CA CYS A 180 -1.58 19.14 9.18
C CYS A 180 -1.79 19.04 10.70
N ILE A 181 -0.72 18.76 11.46
CA ILE A 181 -0.74 18.60 12.92
C ILE A 181 -1.11 19.92 13.63
N ALA A 182 -0.59 21.06 13.18
CA ALA A 182 -0.94 22.36 13.73
C ALA A 182 -2.45 22.66 13.61
N MET A 183 -3.09 22.23 12.54
CA MET A 183 -4.54 22.37 12.31
C MET A 183 -5.37 21.27 13.00
N ALA A 184 -4.82 20.08 13.13
CA ALA A 184 -5.47 18.91 13.72
C ALA A 184 -4.46 18.15 14.62
N PRO A 185 -4.26 18.59 15.88
CA PRO A 185 -3.24 18.03 16.77
C PRO A 185 -3.37 16.53 17.07
N HIS A 186 -4.55 15.96 16.81
CA HIS A 186 -4.83 14.54 17.04
C HIS A 186 -4.82 13.69 15.75
N HIS A 187 -4.31 14.20 14.64
CA HIS A 187 -4.26 13.48 13.37
C HIS A 187 -3.19 12.38 13.40
N GLY A 188 -3.58 11.17 13.79
CA GLY A 188 -2.66 10.06 14.05
C GLY A 188 -1.76 9.71 12.88
N GLN A 189 -2.31 9.65 11.66
CA GLN A 189 -1.53 9.32 10.46
C GLN A 189 -0.45 10.38 10.15
N ALA A 190 -0.74 11.68 10.38
CA ALA A 190 0.25 12.72 10.17
C ALA A 190 1.41 12.62 11.18
N TRP A 191 1.10 12.34 12.45
CA TRP A 191 2.11 12.07 13.48
C TRP A 191 2.97 10.85 13.13
N SER A 192 2.33 9.74 12.76
CA SER A 192 3.06 8.53 12.38
C SER A 192 3.99 8.76 11.18
N SER A 193 3.51 9.47 10.16
CA SER A 193 4.32 9.79 8.97
C SER A 193 5.46 10.75 9.28
N LEU A 194 5.21 11.80 10.08
CA LEU A 194 6.23 12.76 10.50
C LEU A 194 7.37 12.08 11.26
N THR A 195 7.04 11.24 12.25
CA THR A 195 8.06 10.53 13.06
C THR A 195 8.88 9.53 12.24
N GLN A 196 8.34 8.98 11.16
CA GLN A 196 9.10 8.09 10.27
C GLN A 196 10.22 8.80 9.50
N ILE A 197 10.04 10.08 9.18
CA ILE A 197 11.01 10.89 8.42
C ILE A 197 11.78 11.87 9.29
N THR A 198 11.52 11.90 10.60
CA THR A 198 12.22 12.73 11.57
C THR A 198 12.93 11.82 12.57
N ARG A 199 14.17 12.14 12.91
CA ARG A 199 14.88 11.46 13.99
C ARG A 199 14.78 12.32 15.26
N ALA A 200 14.14 11.77 16.29
CA ALA A 200 14.04 12.42 17.59
C ALA A 200 15.35 12.28 18.38
N THR A 201 15.61 13.26 19.26
CA THR A 201 16.66 13.21 20.26
C THR A 201 16.05 13.35 21.65
N ARG A 202 16.85 13.16 22.71
CA ARG A 202 16.36 13.35 24.09
C ARG A 202 15.98 14.82 24.35
N GLU A 203 16.69 15.74 23.72
CA GLU A 203 16.50 17.19 23.87
C GLU A 203 15.37 17.72 22.98
N THR A 204 15.19 17.09 21.81
CA THR A 204 14.21 17.53 20.81
C THR A 204 13.33 16.35 20.40
N ASN A 205 12.14 16.29 20.98
CA ASN A 205 11.14 15.28 20.69
C ASN A 205 9.73 15.79 20.99
N ASP A 206 8.73 15.08 20.45
CA ASP A 206 7.32 15.43 20.56
C ASP A 206 6.55 14.50 21.52
N ILE A 207 7.23 13.81 22.45
CA ILE A 207 6.60 12.83 23.36
C ILE A 207 5.40 13.44 24.10
N PRO A 208 5.50 14.62 24.77
CA PRO A 208 4.36 15.16 25.49
C PRO A 208 3.15 15.46 24.61
N ALA A 209 3.37 15.95 23.39
CA ALA A 209 2.29 16.24 22.42
C ALA A 209 1.65 14.93 21.89
N LEU A 210 2.48 13.93 21.62
CA LEU A 210 2.03 12.60 21.17
C LEU A 210 1.22 11.88 22.27
N GLU A 211 1.66 11.93 23.53
CA GLU A 211 0.94 11.35 24.66
C GLU A 211 -0.42 12.02 24.88
N ALA A 212 -0.47 13.35 24.79
CA ALA A 212 -1.72 14.10 24.85
C ALA A 212 -2.68 13.74 23.71
N ALA A 213 -2.16 13.63 22.47
CA ALA A 213 -2.93 13.21 21.32
C ALA A 213 -3.46 11.78 21.48
N PHE A 214 -2.62 10.85 21.95
CA PHE A 214 -3.01 9.46 22.21
C PHE A 214 -4.11 9.38 23.27
N ALA A 215 -3.98 10.10 24.39
CA ALA A 215 -4.98 10.12 25.45
C ALA A 215 -6.35 10.63 24.94
N ALA A 216 -6.35 11.66 24.09
CA ALA A 216 -7.55 12.23 23.51
C ALA A 216 -8.25 11.28 22.52
N ARG A 217 -7.52 10.38 21.88
CA ARG A 217 -8.02 9.49 20.80
C ARG A 217 -7.90 7.98 21.12
N ALA A 218 -7.58 7.61 22.36
CA ALA A 218 -7.34 6.22 22.76
C ALA A 218 -8.51 5.26 22.48
N ARG A 219 -9.74 5.77 22.38
CA ARG A 219 -10.94 4.98 22.04
C ARG A 219 -11.08 4.68 20.53
N ASP A 220 -10.45 5.47 19.69
CA ASP A 220 -10.36 5.20 18.25
C ASP A 220 -9.16 4.29 17.99
N ALA A 221 -9.42 3.05 17.57
CA ALA A 221 -8.37 2.05 17.40
C ALA A 221 -7.39 2.39 16.26
N GLU A 222 -7.81 3.16 15.26
CA GLU A 222 -6.93 3.56 14.16
C GLU A 222 -6.02 4.72 14.58
N ASP A 223 -6.57 5.73 15.25
CA ASP A 223 -5.77 6.83 15.79
C ASP A 223 -4.82 6.34 16.88
N ALA A 224 -5.30 5.49 17.81
CA ALA A 224 -4.46 4.89 18.85
C ALA A 224 -3.30 4.08 18.25
N LEU A 225 -3.57 3.32 17.18
CA LEU A 225 -2.55 2.56 16.48
C LEU A 225 -1.47 3.48 15.89
N ASN A 226 -1.88 4.52 15.16
CA ASN A 226 -0.95 5.46 14.52
C ASN A 226 -0.14 6.28 15.55
N LEU A 227 -0.81 6.84 16.56
CA LEU A 227 -0.16 7.64 17.60
C LEU A 227 0.77 6.81 18.48
N GLY A 228 0.36 5.60 18.85
CA GLY A 228 1.21 4.70 19.62
C GLY A 228 2.43 4.22 18.83
N HIS A 229 2.32 4.01 17.51
CA HIS A 229 3.49 3.75 16.66
C HIS A 229 4.42 4.96 16.55
N ALA A 230 3.89 6.19 16.50
CA ALA A 230 4.69 7.41 16.54
C ALA A 230 5.48 7.51 17.85
N LEU A 231 4.82 7.27 19.01
CA LEU A 231 5.48 7.22 20.31
C LEU A 231 6.56 6.14 20.37
N ALA A 232 6.25 4.93 19.93
CA ALA A 232 7.20 3.82 19.91
C ALA A 232 8.46 4.17 19.09
N LYS A 233 8.27 4.79 17.91
CA LYS A 233 9.38 5.24 17.07
C LYS A 233 10.21 6.33 17.75
N THR A 234 9.56 7.28 18.41
CA THR A 234 10.24 8.36 19.13
C THR A 234 11.07 7.81 20.29
N PHE A 235 10.51 6.90 21.10
CA PHE A 235 11.25 6.25 22.19
C PHE A 235 12.42 5.41 21.68
N GLU A 236 12.27 4.75 20.54
CA GLU A 236 13.36 4.04 19.89
C GLU A 236 14.50 4.98 19.48
N ASP A 237 14.17 6.13 18.88
CA ASP A 237 15.16 7.12 18.44
C ASP A 237 15.99 7.67 19.60
N ILE A 238 15.37 7.90 20.76
CA ILE A 238 16.06 8.37 21.97
C ILE A 238 16.75 7.26 22.77
N GLY A 239 16.69 6.01 22.28
CA GLY A 239 17.42 4.88 22.85
C GLY A 239 16.71 4.17 24.01
N ASP A 240 15.38 4.22 24.06
CA ASP A 240 14.56 3.50 25.05
C ASP A 240 13.69 2.41 24.39
N PRO A 241 14.27 1.23 24.07
CA PRO A 241 13.54 0.13 23.44
C PRO A 241 12.45 -0.48 24.34
N ALA A 242 12.56 -0.36 25.67
CA ALA A 242 11.55 -0.87 26.59
C ALA A 242 10.25 -0.05 26.48
N GLN A 243 10.35 1.27 26.50
CA GLN A 243 9.20 2.15 26.26
C GLN A 243 8.65 1.99 24.84
N ALA A 244 9.53 1.84 23.84
CA ALA A 244 9.09 1.58 22.46
C ALA A 244 8.19 0.33 22.38
N MET A 245 8.57 -0.79 23.03
CA MET A 245 7.76 -2.02 23.06
C MET A 245 6.45 -1.83 23.83
N ALA A 246 6.49 -1.15 24.98
CA ALA A 246 5.30 -0.87 25.76
C ALA A 246 4.27 -0.02 24.96
N TRP A 247 4.73 0.96 24.19
CA TRP A 247 3.86 1.77 23.33
C TRP A 247 3.32 0.99 22.13
N LEU A 248 4.11 0.09 21.52
CA LEU A 248 3.60 -0.82 20.48
C LEU A 248 2.49 -1.73 21.01
N ASP A 249 2.62 -2.25 22.21
CA ASP A 249 1.59 -3.10 22.80
C ASP A 249 0.30 -2.32 23.07
N ARG A 250 0.41 -1.10 23.63
CA ARG A 250 -0.73 -0.20 23.82
C ARG A 250 -1.39 0.19 22.50
N ALA A 251 -0.59 0.52 21.48
CA ALA A 251 -1.06 0.89 20.15
C ALA A 251 -1.93 -0.21 19.53
N LYS A 252 -1.51 -1.45 19.67
CA LYS A 252 -2.14 -2.61 19.03
C LYS A 252 -3.30 -3.19 19.82
N ALA A 253 -3.43 -2.88 21.11
CA ALA A 253 -4.43 -3.47 22.00
C ALA A 253 -5.87 -3.26 21.50
N GLY A 254 -6.21 -2.06 21.04
CA GLY A 254 -7.54 -1.74 20.51
C GLY A 254 -7.88 -2.52 19.23
N ARG A 255 -6.91 -2.78 18.38
CA ARG A 255 -7.10 -3.61 17.17
C ARG A 255 -7.23 -5.08 17.52
N ARG A 256 -6.38 -5.61 18.40
CA ARG A 256 -6.51 -6.99 18.91
C ARG A 256 -7.89 -7.26 19.50
N ALA A 257 -8.43 -6.31 20.26
CA ALA A 257 -9.75 -6.45 20.88
C ALA A 257 -10.89 -6.42 19.84
N LYS A 258 -10.79 -5.55 18.82
CA LYS A 258 -11.82 -5.42 17.76
C LYS A 258 -11.80 -6.55 16.75
N GLN A 259 -10.61 -7.07 16.44
CA GLN A 259 -10.37 -8.11 15.46
C GLN A 259 -9.32 -9.06 15.99
N PRO A 260 -9.70 -10.01 16.85
CA PRO A 260 -8.79 -11.05 17.33
C PRO A 260 -8.20 -11.82 16.14
N TYR A 261 -6.91 -12.14 16.25
CA TYR A 261 -6.25 -12.94 15.22
C TYR A 261 -6.78 -14.36 15.25
N ASP A 262 -7.29 -14.84 14.12
CA ASP A 262 -7.66 -16.23 13.93
C ASP A 262 -6.56 -16.94 13.11
N PRO A 263 -5.79 -17.85 13.70
CA PRO A 263 -4.74 -18.57 13.01
C PRO A 263 -5.26 -19.55 11.93
N ALA A 264 -6.53 -19.94 11.97
CA ALA A 264 -7.09 -20.95 11.06
C ALA A 264 -7.05 -20.50 9.59
N PHE A 265 -7.26 -19.19 9.33
CA PHE A 265 -7.12 -18.66 7.98
C PHE A 265 -5.70 -18.81 7.44
N ASP A 266 -4.70 -18.45 8.27
CA ASP A 266 -3.30 -18.57 7.87
C ASP A 266 -2.87 -20.05 7.79
N ASP A 267 -3.31 -20.91 8.72
CA ASP A 267 -3.04 -22.35 8.68
C ASP A 267 -3.50 -22.96 7.35
N ALA A 268 -4.74 -22.69 6.96
CA ALA A 268 -5.29 -23.16 5.69
C ALA A 268 -4.49 -22.64 4.49
N LEU A 269 -4.06 -21.37 4.52
CA LEU A 269 -3.28 -20.77 3.44
C LEU A 269 -1.88 -21.39 3.33
N PHE A 270 -1.17 -21.56 4.45
CA PHE A 270 0.14 -22.23 4.49
C PHE A 270 0.07 -23.68 4.03
N GLU A 271 -0.97 -24.41 4.45
CA GLU A 271 -1.20 -25.79 3.99
C GLU A 271 -1.48 -25.88 2.49
N ALA A 272 -2.32 -24.99 1.94
CA ALA A 272 -2.58 -24.96 0.51
C ALA A 272 -1.32 -24.62 -0.30
N ALA A 273 -0.50 -23.67 0.18
CA ALA A 273 0.79 -23.38 -0.42
C ALA A 273 1.74 -24.60 -0.38
N THR A 274 1.76 -25.34 0.73
CA THR A 274 2.53 -26.58 0.87
C THR A 274 2.07 -27.64 -0.14
N ARG A 275 0.76 -27.85 -0.29
CA ARG A 275 0.19 -28.79 -1.28
C ARG A 275 0.54 -28.41 -2.71
N SER A 276 0.63 -27.11 -3.04
CA SER A 276 0.92 -26.62 -4.38
C SER A 276 2.30 -27.07 -4.92
N ALA A 277 3.26 -27.35 -4.05
CA ALA A 277 4.58 -27.85 -4.42
C ALA A 277 4.56 -29.30 -4.94
N ASN A 278 3.51 -30.06 -4.67
CA ASN A 278 3.35 -31.47 -5.07
C ASN A 278 2.58 -31.66 -6.37
N VAL A 279 2.08 -30.58 -6.99
CA VAL A 279 1.32 -30.64 -8.25
C VAL A 279 2.25 -30.98 -9.42
N GLN A 280 1.81 -31.87 -10.29
CA GLN A 280 2.57 -32.33 -11.47
C GLN A 280 3.00 -31.14 -12.34
N ARG A 281 4.25 -31.19 -12.81
CA ARG A 281 4.85 -30.20 -13.68
C ARG A 281 4.36 -30.42 -15.11
N GLY A 282 3.88 -29.39 -15.77
CA GLY A 282 3.48 -29.42 -17.17
C GLY A 282 3.46 -28.03 -17.76
N GLY A 283 3.60 -27.94 -19.08
CA GLY A 283 3.78 -26.77 -19.91
C GLY A 283 3.24 -25.44 -19.35
N GLY A 284 4.13 -24.48 -19.17
CA GLY A 284 3.78 -23.11 -18.78
C GLY A 284 3.99 -22.14 -19.94
N PHE A 285 3.78 -20.84 -19.69
CA PHE A 285 4.06 -19.77 -20.63
C PHE A 285 5.56 -19.40 -20.58
N ASP A 286 6.30 -19.61 -21.65
CA ASP A 286 7.75 -19.38 -21.74
C ASP A 286 8.15 -18.00 -22.30
N GLY A 287 7.17 -17.19 -22.71
CA GLY A 287 7.37 -15.87 -23.33
C GLY A 287 7.86 -14.74 -22.39
N ALA A 288 8.27 -15.07 -21.13
CA ALA A 288 8.82 -14.12 -20.20
C ALA A 288 9.70 -14.79 -19.13
N ALA A 289 10.58 -14.03 -18.49
CA ALA A 289 11.49 -14.51 -17.45
C ALA A 289 11.50 -13.56 -16.23
N PRO A 290 10.37 -13.35 -15.53
CA PRO A 290 10.30 -12.49 -14.37
C PRO A 290 11.09 -13.05 -13.19
N ILE A 291 11.52 -12.17 -12.29
CA ILE A 291 12.14 -12.52 -11.02
C ILE A 291 11.17 -12.16 -9.90
N PHE A 292 10.76 -13.15 -9.12
CA PHE A 292 9.92 -12.94 -7.95
C PHE A 292 10.78 -12.84 -6.69
N VAL A 293 10.68 -11.72 -5.99
CA VAL A 293 11.35 -11.50 -4.70
C VAL A 293 10.31 -11.62 -3.60
N VAL A 294 10.38 -12.70 -2.83
CA VAL A 294 9.37 -13.11 -1.86
C VAL A 294 9.96 -13.30 -0.46
N GLY A 295 9.12 -13.51 0.55
CA GLY A 295 9.56 -13.76 1.94
C GLY A 295 8.55 -13.23 2.95
N MET A 296 8.95 -13.09 4.21
CA MET A 296 8.18 -12.27 5.14
C MET A 296 8.43 -10.77 4.87
N PRO A 297 7.46 -9.90 5.16
CA PRO A 297 7.72 -8.46 5.18
C PRO A 297 8.93 -8.11 6.06
N ARG A 298 9.68 -7.07 5.70
CA ARG A 298 10.82 -6.55 6.48
C ARG A 298 12.03 -7.49 6.59
N THR A 299 12.18 -8.47 5.71
CA THR A 299 13.34 -9.36 5.63
C THR A 299 14.43 -8.88 4.67
N GLY A 300 14.27 -7.72 4.02
CA GLY A 300 15.24 -7.19 3.06
C GLY A 300 14.81 -7.34 1.60
N THR A 301 13.56 -7.69 1.32
CA THR A 301 13.03 -7.85 -0.04
C THR A 301 13.21 -6.58 -0.89
N THR A 302 13.05 -5.38 -0.31
CA THR A 302 13.27 -4.12 -1.01
C THR A 302 14.75 -3.88 -1.36
N LEU A 303 15.69 -4.33 -0.52
CA LEU A 303 17.12 -4.26 -0.83
C LEU A 303 17.45 -5.10 -2.06
N VAL A 304 16.95 -6.35 -2.09
CA VAL A 304 17.18 -7.26 -3.22
C VAL A 304 16.50 -6.77 -4.50
N ASP A 305 15.28 -6.23 -4.42
CA ASP A 305 14.62 -5.57 -5.56
C ASP A 305 15.48 -4.42 -6.11
N ARG A 306 16.04 -3.58 -5.22
CA ARG A 306 16.92 -2.47 -5.63
C ARG A 306 18.20 -2.96 -6.30
N ILE A 307 18.87 -3.95 -5.73
CA ILE A 307 20.07 -4.55 -6.32
C ILE A 307 19.76 -5.07 -7.73
N LEU A 308 18.70 -5.87 -7.88
CA LEU A 308 18.33 -6.46 -9.16
C LEU A 308 17.84 -5.42 -10.18
N SER A 309 17.08 -4.43 -9.75
CA SER A 309 16.56 -3.36 -10.63
C SER A 309 17.57 -2.26 -10.94
N SER A 310 18.77 -2.31 -10.36
CA SER A 310 19.90 -1.50 -10.79
C SER A 310 20.65 -2.08 -11.99
N HIS A 311 20.35 -3.34 -12.35
CA HIS A 311 20.87 -3.97 -13.56
C HIS A 311 20.15 -3.41 -14.79
N SER A 312 20.90 -3.09 -15.86
CA SER A 312 20.38 -2.46 -17.09
C SER A 312 19.27 -3.23 -17.80
N ALA A 313 19.25 -4.57 -17.66
CA ALA A 313 18.26 -5.45 -18.29
C ALA A 313 17.03 -5.73 -17.41
N VAL A 314 16.90 -5.12 -16.23
CA VAL A 314 15.85 -5.46 -15.26
C VAL A 314 15.12 -4.22 -14.76
N ALA A 315 13.80 -4.20 -14.86
CA ALA A 315 12.95 -3.16 -14.26
C ALA A 315 12.33 -3.64 -12.95
N SER A 316 12.10 -2.74 -11.98
CA SER A 316 11.24 -3.06 -10.83
C SER A 316 9.76 -2.86 -11.20
N ALA A 317 8.94 -3.87 -10.95
CA ALA A 317 7.48 -3.77 -11.03
C ALA A 317 6.84 -3.42 -9.67
N GLY A 318 7.64 -3.34 -8.61
CA GLY A 318 7.16 -3.06 -7.25
C GLY A 318 6.42 -4.23 -6.62
N GLU A 319 5.43 -3.94 -5.77
CA GLU A 319 4.60 -4.94 -5.07
C GLU A 319 3.33 -5.24 -5.88
N LEU A 320 3.34 -6.31 -6.67
CA LEU A 320 2.20 -6.69 -7.51
C LEU A 320 1.32 -7.74 -6.83
N THR A 321 0.01 -7.52 -6.89
CA THR A 321 -1.00 -8.53 -6.55
C THR A 321 -1.53 -9.25 -7.80
N ASP A 322 -1.00 -8.94 -8.97
CA ASP A 322 -1.51 -9.35 -10.28
C ASP A 322 -1.54 -10.85 -10.44
N PHE A 323 -0.51 -11.58 -9.98
CA PHE A 323 -0.48 -13.04 -10.10
C PHE A 323 -1.63 -13.69 -9.34
N THR A 324 -1.87 -13.28 -8.10
CA THR A 324 -2.98 -13.79 -7.28
C THR A 324 -4.34 -13.35 -7.80
N LEU A 325 -4.45 -12.12 -8.32
CA LEU A 325 -5.67 -11.61 -8.96
C LEU A 325 -6.02 -12.36 -10.24
N VAL A 326 -5.03 -12.71 -11.06
CA VAL A 326 -5.22 -13.55 -12.25
C VAL A 326 -5.74 -14.92 -11.86
N MET A 327 -5.08 -15.58 -10.90
CA MET A 327 -5.57 -16.88 -10.38
C MET A 327 -7.02 -16.75 -9.91
N LYS A 328 -7.33 -15.76 -9.06
CA LYS A 328 -8.68 -15.54 -8.52
C LYS A 328 -9.74 -15.35 -9.61
N ARG A 329 -9.42 -14.58 -10.65
CA ARG A 329 -10.33 -14.36 -11.80
C ARG A 329 -10.59 -15.62 -12.59
N LEU A 330 -9.58 -16.46 -12.77
CA LEU A 330 -9.70 -17.71 -13.53
C LEU A 330 -10.52 -18.77 -12.78
N VAL A 331 -10.28 -18.94 -11.47
CA VAL A 331 -10.96 -19.97 -10.67
C VAL A 331 -12.30 -19.52 -10.09
N ARG A 332 -12.55 -18.20 -9.97
CA ARG A 332 -13.83 -17.62 -9.50
C ARG A 332 -14.29 -18.14 -8.15
N THR A 333 -13.38 -18.39 -7.23
CA THR A 333 -13.76 -18.81 -5.87
C THR A 333 -14.58 -17.74 -5.15
N PRO A 334 -15.59 -18.10 -4.34
CA PRO A 334 -16.52 -17.14 -3.75
C PRO A 334 -15.92 -16.32 -2.59
N SER A 335 -14.73 -16.67 -2.10
CA SER A 335 -14.04 -15.94 -1.03
C SER A 335 -13.82 -14.47 -1.40
N PRO A 336 -14.02 -13.50 -0.48
CA PRO A 336 -13.73 -12.09 -0.72
C PRO A 336 -12.24 -11.77 -0.74
N TYR A 337 -11.38 -12.71 -0.34
CA TYR A 337 -9.93 -12.52 -0.29
C TYR A 337 -9.31 -12.83 -1.65
N VAL A 338 -8.33 -12.02 -2.06
CA VAL A 338 -7.56 -12.25 -3.29
C VAL A 338 -6.64 -13.46 -3.13
N LEU A 339 -6.04 -13.61 -1.95
CA LEU A 339 -5.15 -14.71 -1.59
C LEU A 339 -5.83 -15.55 -0.49
N ASP A 340 -6.23 -16.77 -0.82
CA ASP A 340 -6.87 -17.73 0.10
C ASP A 340 -6.61 -19.18 -0.34
N ALA A 341 -6.79 -20.10 0.60
CA ALA A 341 -6.54 -21.52 0.37
C ALA A 341 -7.37 -22.12 -0.79
N ALA A 342 -8.65 -21.74 -0.88
CA ALA A 342 -9.54 -22.26 -1.92
C ALA A 342 -9.09 -21.81 -3.32
N THR A 343 -8.58 -20.58 -3.44
CA THR A 343 -8.01 -20.06 -4.69
C THR A 343 -6.73 -20.80 -5.08
N LEU A 344 -5.83 -21.05 -4.12
CA LEU A 344 -4.61 -21.82 -4.37
C LEU A 344 -4.92 -23.25 -4.82
N ASP A 345 -5.78 -23.96 -4.09
CA ASP A 345 -6.15 -25.33 -4.42
C ASP A 345 -6.86 -25.42 -5.79
N ALA A 346 -7.81 -24.53 -6.08
CA ALA A 346 -8.52 -24.52 -7.34
C ALA A 346 -7.60 -24.19 -8.55
N ALA A 347 -6.62 -23.30 -8.36
CA ALA A 347 -5.66 -22.93 -9.41
C ALA A 347 -4.73 -24.09 -9.80
N ALA A 348 -4.59 -25.11 -8.96
CA ALA A 348 -3.86 -26.33 -9.32
C ALA A 348 -4.45 -27.05 -10.53
N GLY A 349 -5.78 -26.94 -10.75
CA GLY A 349 -6.49 -27.52 -11.88
C GLY A 349 -6.52 -26.65 -13.16
N VAL A 350 -6.02 -25.41 -13.11
CA VAL A 350 -5.98 -24.51 -14.27
C VAL A 350 -4.71 -24.80 -15.09
N ASP A 351 -4.83 -24.71 -16.44
CA ASP A 351 -3.67 -24.77 -17.31
C ASP A 351 -2.64 -23.70 -16.91
N PRO A 352 -1.42 -24.11 -16.54
CA PRO A 352 -0.40 -23.18 -16.09
C PRO A 352 -0.01 -22.14 -17.15
N ALA A 353 -0.06 -22.48 -18.45
CA ALA A 353 0.23 -21.52 -19.51
C ALA A 353 -0.77 -20.35 -19.52
N VAL A 354 -2.06 -20.64 -19.30
CA VAL A 354 -3.11 -19.61 -19.23
C VAL A 354 -2.86 -18.64 -18.05
N ILE A 355 -2.45 -19.16 -16.89
CA ILE A 355 -2.12 -18.31 -15.74
C ILE A 355 -0.90 -17.43 -16.06
N GLY A 356 0.17 -18.04 -16.62
CA GLY A 356 1.42 -17.35 -16.92
C GLY A 356 1.23 -16.25 -17.97
N GLU A 357 0.54 -16.54 -19.06
CA GLU A 357 0.25 -15.60 -20.13
C GLU A 357 -0.59 -14.42 -19.62
N ALA A 358 -1.69 -14.71 -18.91
CA ALA A 358 -2.57 -13.68 -18.36
C ALA A 358 -1.85 -12.77 -17.36
N TYR A 359 -0.95 -13.31 -16.53
CA TYR A 359 -0.13 -12.51 -15.63
C TYR A 359 0.83 -11.58 -16.37
N VAL A 360 1.59 -12.11 -17.33
CA VAL A 360 2.57 -11.33 -18.09
C VAL A 360 1.86 -10.25 -18.90
N GLN A 361 0.70 -10.55 -19.48
CA GLN A 361 -0.11 -9.58 -20.19
C GLN A 361 -0.62 -8.46 -19.24
N SER A 362 -1.11 -8.81 -18.05
CA SER A 362 -1.54 -7.83 -17.03
C SER A 362 -0.42 -6.84 -16.68
N VAL A 363 0.81 -7.34 -16.48
CA VAL A 363 1.98 -6.49 -16.18
C VAL A 363 2.32 -5.58 -17.36
N ARG A 364 2.30 -6.09 -18.58
CA ARG A 364 2.54 -5.30 -19.80
C ARG A 364 1.51 -4.18 -19.98
N GLU A 365 0.24 -4.49 -19.81
CA GLU A 365 -0.86 -3.52 -19.95
C GLU A 365 -0.83 -2.46 -18.85
N THR A 366 -0.50 -2.87 -17.62
CA THR A 366 -0.57 -1.98 -16.44
C THR A 366 0.66 -1.10 -16.29
N LEU A 367 1.86 -1.65 -16.57
CA LEU A 367 3.13 -0.99 -16.32
C LEU A 367 3.94 -0.69 -17.59
N GLY A 368 3.51 -1.19 -18.75
CA GLY A 368 4.26 -1.05 -20.00
C GLY A 368 5.55 -1.86 -20.05
N LEU A 369 5.78 -2.78 -19.11
CA LEU A 369 7.01 -3.55 -19.01
C LEU A 369 7.00 -4.71 -20.02
N THR A 370 7.90 -4.68 -20.99
CA THR A 370 8.04 -5.72 -22.03
C THR A 370 9.29 -6.58 -21.84
N GLY A 371 10.28 -6.09 -21.08
CA GLY A 371 11.53 -6.77 -20.74
C GLY A 371 11.43 -7.62 -19.49
N ARG A 372 12.59 -7.94 -18.93
CA ARG A 372 12.70 -8.66 -17.67
C ARG A 372 12.39 -7.72 -16.50
N PHE A 373 11.63 -8.21 -15.52
CA PHE A 373 11.24 -7.39 -14.37
C PHE A 373 11.28 -8.18 -13.06
N VAL A 374 11.39 -7.43 -11.96
CA VAL A 374 11.24 -7.94 -10.59
C VAL A 374 9.83 -7.65 -10.11
N ASP A 375 9.08 -8.69 -9.72
CA ASP A 375 7.88 -8.59 -8.89
C ASP A 375 8.30 -8.83 -7.42
N LYS A 376 8.35 -7.76 -6.65
CA LYS A 376 8.76 -7.81 -5.26
C LYS A 376 7.53 -7.71 -4.36
N MET A 377 6.80 -8.81 -4.21
CA MET A 377 5.68 -8.94 -3.29
C MET A 377 5.98 -10.05 -2.26
N PRO A 378 6.23 -9.69 -0.99
CA PRO A 378 6.54 -10.69 0.03
C PRO A 378 5.54 -11.85 0.09
N LEU A 379 4.23 -11.56 0.00
CA LEU A 379 3.17 -12.55 0.06
C LEU A 379 3.11 -13.49 -1.16
N ASN A 380 3.82 -13.20 -2.25
CA ASN A 380 3.93 -14.11 -3.38
C ASN A 380 4.68 -15.42 -3.03
N ILE A 381 5.23 -15.54 -1.81
CA ILE A 381 5.73 -16.82 -1.30
C ILE A 381 4.65 -17.91 -1.33
N PHE A 382 3.39 -17.58 -1.05
CA PHE A 382 2.29 -18.54 -1.08
C PHE A 382 1.97 -19.09 -2.48
N VAL A 383 2.29 -18.33 -3.52
CA VAL A 383 2.06 -18.72 -4.92
C VAL A 383 3.34 -19.13 -5.63
N ALA A 384 4.49 -19.22 -4.94
CA ALA A 384 5.78 -19.50 -5.56
C ALA A 384 5.78 -20.79 -6.43
N ALA A 385 5.16 -21.86 -5.97
CA ALA A 385 5.03 -23.10 -6.74
C ALA A 385 4.17 -22.92 -7.99
N HIS A 386 3.07 -22.16 -7.90
CA HIS A 386 2.22 -21.83 -9.05
C HIS A 386 2.96 -20.95 -10.06
N VAL A 387 3.75 -19.96 -9.59
CA VAL A 387 4.62 -19.13 -10.45
C VAL A 387 5.58 -20.00 -11.26
N LEU A 388 6.32 -20.89 -10.59
CA LEU A 388 7.31 -21.73 -11.24
C LEU A 388 6.68 -22.75 -12.21
N ARG A 389 5.43 -23.13 -11.99
CA ARG A 389 4.66 -23.96 -12.92
C ARG A 389 4.14 -23.14 -14.11
N ALA A 390 3.60 -21.94 -13.82
CA ALA A 390 2.99 -21.09 -14.84
C ALA A 390 4.01 -20.43 -15.78
N ILE A 391 5.21 -20.11 -15.28
CA ILE A 391 6.25 -19.42 -16.05
C ILE A 391 7.59 -20.18 -15.88
N PRO A 392 7.92 -21.10 -16.80
CA PRO A 392 9.11 -21.95 -16.70
C PRO A 392 10.42 -21.18 -16.57
N ASN A 393 10.52 -19.99 -17.15
CA ASN A 393 11.71 -19.15 -17.11
C ASN A 393 11.77 -18.21 -15.87
N ALA A 394 10.74 -18.22 -15.01
CA ALA A 394 10.76 -17.42 -13.79
C ALA A 394 11.81 -17.91 -12.78
N ARG A 395 12.33 -16.96 -12.00
CA ARG A 395 13.18 -17.21 -10.82
C ARG A 395 12.46 -16.68 -9.58
N VAL A 396 12.55 -17.43 -8.49
CA VAL A 396 12.00 -17.03 -7.18
C VAL A 396 13.15 -16.93 -6.20
N VAL A 397 13.36 -15.73 -5.67
CA VAL A 397 14.34 -15.40 -4.62
C VAL A 397 13.57 -15.22 -3.32
N CYS A 398 13.71 -16.14 -2.38
CA CYS A 398 13.04 -16.08 -1.08
C CYS A 398 13.98 -15.50 -0.02
N LEU A 399 13.64 -14.33 0.52
CA LEU A 399 14.43 -13.69 1.55
C LEU A 399 14.13 -14.30 2.92
N ARG A 400 15.22 -14.69 3.60
CA ARG A 400 15.23 -15.06 5.02
C ARG A 400 16.02 -14.02 5.81
N ARG A 401 15.70 -13.90 7.07
CA ARG A 401 16.41 -13.07 8.04
C ARG A 401 16.33 -13.76 9.40
N HIS A 402 17.27 -13.43 10.29
CA HIS A 402 17.27 -13.95 11.65
C HIS A 402 15.87 -13.94 12.28
N PRO A 403 15.38 -15.07 12.83
CA PRO A 403 14.00 -15.22 13.28
C PRO A 403 13.52 -14.09 14.19
N ALA A 404 14.28 -13.79 15.26
CA ALA A 404 13.92 -12.76 16.23
C ALA A 404 13.94 -11.35 15.61
N ASP A 405 14.86 -11.04 14.68
CA ASP A 405 14.87 -9.76 13.95
C ASP A 405 13.67 -9.65 13.01
N THR A 406 13.25 -10.75 12.38
CA THR A 406 12.06 -10.78 11.52
C THR A 406 10.79 -10.54 12.33
N VAL A 407 10.64 -11.23 13.47
CA VAL A 407 9.50 -11.05 14.37
C VAL A 407 9.45 -9.62 14.89
N LEU A 408 10.56 -9.09 15.40
CA LEU A 408 10.65 -7.70 15.87
C LEU A 408 10.30 -6.71 14.76
N ALA A 409 10.85 -6.88 13.56
CA ALA A 409 10.62 -5.98 12.44
C ALA A 409 9.16 -5.98 11.98
N ASN A 410 8.49 -7.13 11.96
CA ASN A 410 7.06 -7.25 11.66
C ASN A 410 6.20 -6.66 12.78
N TYR A 411 6.50 -6.96 14.05
CA TYR A 411 5.77 -6.41 15.19
C TYR A 411 5.87 -4.88 15.26
N ARG A 412 7.02 -4.31 14.91
CA ARG A 412 7.24 -2.86 14.87
C ARG A 412 6.64 -2.18 13.64
N GLN A 413 6.26 -2.93 12.61
CA GLN A 413 5.70 -2.34 11.39
C GLN A 413 4.24 -1.92 11.60
N LEU A 414 3.92 -0.72 11.18
CA LEU A 414 2.55 -0.26 10.99
C LEU A 414 2.06 -0.77 9.64
N PHE A 415 1.40 -1.91 9.63
CA PHE A 415 0.77 -2.44 8.43
C PHE A 415 -0.59 -1.79 8.18
N SER A 416 -1.02 -1.77 6.90
CA SER A 416 -2.38 -1.37 6.55
C SER A 416 -3.41 -2.26 7.25
N THR A 417 -4.38 -1.62 7.89
CA THR A 417 -5.48 -2.30 8.59
C THR A 417 -6.62 -2.71 7.65
N GLN A 418 -6.55 -2.31 6.38
CA GLN A 418 -7.56 -2.66 5.36
C GLN A 418 -7.45 -4.11 4.88
N PHE A 419 -6.29 -4.75 5.11
CA PHE A 419 -6.03 -6.14 4.71
C PHE A 419 -5.84 -7.02 5.94
N SER A 420 -6.54 -8.16 5.98
CA SER A 420 -6.45 -9.14 7.08
C SER A 420 -5.13 -9.93 7.12
N TYR A 421 -4.37 -9.96 6.01
CA TYR A 421 -3.13 -10.75 5.87
C TYR A 421 -2.03 -10.40 6.88
N TYR A 422 -2.11 -9.26 7.54
CA TYR A 422 -1.13 -8.82 8.52
C TYR A 422 -1.68 -8.80 9.96
N ALA A 423 -2.83 -9.43 10.20
CA ALA A 423 -3.46 -9.48 11.53
C ALA A 423 -2.55 -10.14 12.58
N TYR A 424 -1.72 -11.10 12.18
CA TYR A 424 -0.71 -11.72 13.04
C TYR A 424 0.24 -10.69 13.67
N ALA A 425 0.51 -9.57 12.98
CA ALA A 425 1.47 -8.56 13.44
C ALA A 425 0.92 -7.65 14.57
N PHE A 426 -0.33 -7.81 14.98
CA PHE A 426 -0.87 -7.10 16.14
C PHE A 426 -0.52 -7.76 17.46
N GLY A 427 -0.11 -9.04 17.47
CA GLY A 427 0.35 -9.75 18.65
C GLY A 427 1.79 -10.27 18.49
N LEU A 428 2.59 -10.19 19.56
CA LEU A 428 4.00 -10.57 19.50
C LEU A 428 4.18 -12.09 19.35
N ARG A 429 3.42 -12.88 20.13
CA ARG A 429 3.43 -14.35 20.04
C ARG A 429 2.84 -14.84 18.72
N GLU A 430 1.80 -14.19 18.23
CA GLU A 430 1.16 -14.46 16.95
C GLU A 430 2.13 -14.20 15.79
N THR A 431 2.92 -13.12 15.88
CA THR A 431 3.97 -12.83 14.89
C THR A 431 5.04 -13.92 14.87
N ALA A 432 5.45 -14.42 16.03
CA ALA A 432 6.40 -15.53 16.13
C ALA A 432 5.81 -16.85 15.58
N GLY A 433 4.54 -17.14 15.92
CA GLY A 433 3.82 -18.31 15.38
C GLY A 433 3.70 -18.27 13.85
N TYR A 434 3.43 -17.09 13.28
CA TYR A 434 3.40 -16.90 11.82
C TYR A 434 4.79 -17.14 11.20
N TYR A 435 5.86 -16.64 11.84
CA TYR A 435 7.23 -16.94 11.38
C TYR A 435 7.51 -18.45 11.37
N VAL A 436 7.08 -19.20 12.38
CA VAL A 436 7.26 -20.65 12.43
C VAL A 436 6.59 -21.34 11.24
N LYS A 437 5.38 -20.91 10.87
CA LYS A 437 4.67 -21.44 9.69
C LYS A 437 5.41 -21.08 8.40
N PHE A 438 5.89 -19.86 8.28
CA PHE A 438 6.72 -19.40 7.16
C PHE A 438 8.00 -20.23 7.04
N ASP A 439 8.75 -20.43 8.11
CA ASP A 439 9.98 -21.23 8.11
C ASP A 439 9.73 -22.68 7.64
N ARG A 440 8.64 -23.29 8.10
CA ARG A 440 8.23 -24.63 7.65
C ARG A 440 7.90 -24.68 6.15
N LEU A 441 7.17 -23.68 5.64
CA LEU A 441 6.85 -23.59 4.22
C LEU A 441 8.11 -23.43 3.38
N VAL A 442 9.03 -22.53 3.78
CA VAL A 442 10.28 -22.31 3.05
C VAL A 442 11.12 -23.57 3.02
N ARG A 443 11.31 -24.27 4.13
CA ARG A 443 12.02 -25.56 4.17
C ARG A 443 11.37 -26.63 3.27
N HIS A 444 10.04 -26.65 3.21
CA HIS A 444 9.31 -27.54 2.31
C HIS A 444 9.59 -27.19 0.84
N PHE A 445 9.60 -25.89 0.49
CA PHE A 445 9.88 -25.45 -0.87
C PHE A 445 11.35 -25.72 -1.27
N GLU A 446 12.32 -25.51 -0.37
CA GLU A 446 13.72 -25.88 -0.60
C GLU A 446 13.90 -27.37 -0.94
N ALA A 447 13.12 -28.23 -0.30
CA ALA A 447 13.17 -29.67 -0.54
C ALA A 447 12.43 -30.13 -1.79
N ARG A 448 11.50 -29.35 -2.35
CA ARG A 448 10.57 -29.79 -3.40
C ARG A 448 10.65 -29.00 -4.70
N LEU A 449 10.98 -27.72 -4.63
CA LEU A 449 11.05 -26.87 -5.82
C LEU A 449 12.43 -26.99 -6.50
N PRO A 450 12.52 -26.72 -7.81
CA PRO A 450 13.79 -26.79 -8.54
C PRO A 450 14.82 -25.79 -7.99
N PRO A 451 15.99 -26.23 -7.51
CA PRO A 451 16.99 -25.34 -6.89
C PRO A 451 17.57 -24.31 -7.89
N GLU A 452 17.52 -24.60 -9.17
CA GLU A 452 17.92 -23.66 -10.24
C GLU A 452 16.89 -22.55 -10.47
N ARG A 453 15.68 -22.63 -9.86
CA ARG A 453 14.61 -21.65 -10.04
C ARG A 453 14.02 -21.11 -8.73
N PHE A 454 14.22 -21.80 -7.61
CA PHE A 454 13.87 -21.37 -6.27
C PHE A 454 15.11 -21.34 -5.40
N ARG A 455 15.45 -20.17 -4.84
CA ARG A 455 16.62 -20.02 -3.97
C ARG A 455 16.27 -19.17 -2.76
N THR A 456 16.71 -19.60 -1.58
CA THR A 456 16.70 -18.79 -0.38
C THR A 456 17.98 -17.96 -0.29
N VAL A 457 17.86 -16.74 0.20
CA VAL A 457 18.94 -15.80 0.42
C VAL A 457 18.79 -15.20 1.81
N ASN A 458 19.83 -15.29 2.63
CA ASN A 458 19.82 -14.69 3.95
C ASN A 458 20.18 -13.21 3.86
N TYR A 459 19.43 -12.37 4.51
CA TYR A 459 19.70 -10.92 4.58
C TYR A 459 21.06 -10.63 5.20
N GLU A 460 21.43 -11.38 6.24
CA GLU A 460 22.70 -11.25 6.94
C GLU A 460 23.87 -11.45 5.99
N ASP A 461 23.84 -12.48 5.15
CA ASP A 461 24.91 -12.81 4.21
C ASP A 461 25.12 -11.68 3.18
N ILE A 462 24.02 -11.09 2.67
CA ILE A 462 24.09 -9.93 1.78
C ILE A 462 24.75 -8.74 2.48
N VAL A 463 24.42 -8.50 3.77
CA VAL A 463 24.92 -7.31 4.48
C VAL A 463 26.36 -7.47 4.93
N THR A 464 26.79 -8.69 5.28
CA THR A 464 28.14 -8.94 5.80
C THR A 464 29.17 -9.21 4.73
N ASP A 465 28.76 -9.79 3.59
CA ASP A 465 29.64 -10.14 2.47
C ASP A 465 28.97 -9.74 1.14
N PHE A 466 28.89 -8.44 0.90
CA PHE A 466 27.97 -7.84 -0.07
C PHE A 466 28.25 -8.26 -1.50
N GLU A 467 29.45 -7.98 -2.03
CA GLU A 467 29.75 -8.22 -3.45
C GLU A 467 29.64 -9.70 -3.85
N PRO A 468 30.23 -10.67 -3.13
CA PRO A 468 30.08 -12.09 -3.45
C PRO A 468 28.62 -12.55 -3.49
N ASN A 469 27.80 -12.09 -2.52
CA ASN A 469 26.38 -12.46 -2.48
C ASN A 469 25.56 -11.80 -3.59
N VAL A 470 25.90 -10.56 -3.99
CA VAL A 470 25.27 -9.91 -5.16
C VAL A 470 25.64 -10.65 -6.45
N ARG A 471 26.91 -11.05 -6.64
CA ARG A 471 27.33 -11.85 -7.79
C ARG A 471 26.59 -13.20 -7.86
N ALA A 472 26.50 -13.90 -6.74
CA ALA A 472 25.78 -15.18 -6.65
C ALA A 472 24.25 -15.02 -6.89
N LEU A 473 23.67 -13.89 -6.51
CA LEU A 473 22.28 -13.54 -6.77
C LEU A 473 22.05 -13.29 -8.26
N LEU A 474 22.91 -12.51 -8.90
CA LEU A 474 22.84 -12.22 -10.33
C LEU A 474 23.00 -13.48 -11.16
N ASP A 475 23.98 -14.34 -10.83
CA ASP A 475 24.22 -15.63 -11.47
C ASP A 475 22.98 -16.54 -11.38
N PHE A 476 22.39 -16.67 -10.19
CA PHE A 476 21.12 -17.41 -10.01
C PHE A 476 19.99 -16.86 -10.88
N CYS A 477 19.94 -15.55 -11.03
CA CYS A 477 18.98 -14.89 -11.91
C CYS A 477 19.35 -15.00 -13.39
N GLY A 478 20.52 -15.53 -13.76
CA GLY A 478 21.02 -15.58 -15.13
C GLY A 478 21.28 -14.18 -15.70
N LEU A 479 21.86 -13.30 -14.88
CA LEU A 479 22.24 -11.93 -15.22
C LEU A 479 23.77 -11.79 -15.14
N PRO A 480 24.41 -11.15 -16.11
CA PRO A 480 25.81 -10.81 -15.99
C PRO A 480 26.02 -9.80 -14.83
N PHE A 481 27.24 -9.75 -14.30
CA PHE A 481 27.54 -8.77 -13.26
C PHE A 481 27.61 -7.36 -13.85
N GLU A 482 26.95 -6.40 -13.18
CA GLU A 482 27.05 -4.97 -13.42
C GLU A 482 27.36 -4.24 -12.12
N GLN A 483 28.31 -3.28 -12.17
CA GLN A 483 28.72 -2.49 -11.00
C GLN A 483 27.54 -1.72 -10.37
N ALA A 484 26.60 -1.26 -11.18
CA ALA A 484 25.40 -0.57 -10.73
C ALA A 484 24.57 -1.37 -9.70
N CYS A 485 24.68 -2.71 -9.69
CA CYS A 485 24.04 -3.54 -8.69
C CYS A 485 24.68 -3.42 -7.29
N LEU A 486 25.97 -3.06 -7.22
CA LEU A 486 26.63 -2.73 -5.95
C LEU A 486 26.31 -1.29 -5.52
N ASP A 487 26.11 -0.40 -6.48
CA ASP A 487 25.80 1.01 -6.25
C ASP A 487 24.27 1.25 -6.21
N PHE A 488 23.51 0.25 -5.76
CA PHE A 488 22.05 0.21 -5.75
C PHE A 488 21.39 1.45 -5.11
N HIS A 489 22.05 2.13 -4.20
CA HIS A 489 21.58 3.33 -3.50
C HIS A 489 21.53 4.57 -4.41
N GLU A 490 22.28 4.57 -5.52
CA GLU A 490 22.27 5.61 -6.55
C GLU A 490 21.08 5.46 -7.53
N ASN A 491 20.42 4.31 -7.54
CA ASN A 491 19.26 4.10 -8.40
C ASN A 491 18.14 5.09 -8.04
N ALA A 492 17.80 6.01 -8.94
CA ALA A 492 16.80 7.06 -8.73
C ALA A 492 15.34 6.57 -8.84
N GLY A 493 15.11 5.33 -9.26
CA GLY A 493 13.76 4.78 -9.47
C GLY A 493 12.86 4.90 -8.23
N PRO A 494 11.53 4.98 -8.39
CA PRO A 494 10.59 5.10 -7.29
C PRO A 494 10.60 3.86 -6.38
N VAL A 495 10.42 4.06 -5.08
CA VAL A 495 10.32 2.98 -4.07
C VAL A 495 9.07 3.19 -3.24
N ALA A 496 8.03 2.43 -3.53
CA ALA A 496 6.73 2.51 -2.85
C ALA A 496 6.64 1.53 -1.67
N THR A 497 7.62 1.54 -0.75
CA THR A 497 7.61 0.65 0.43
C THR A 497 8.00 1.38 1.70
N ALA A 498 7.68 0.79 2.85
CA ALA A 498 8.11 1.28 4.16
C ALA A 498 9.65 1.33 4.34
N SER A 499 10.41 0.73 3.43
CA SER A 499 11.88 0.74 3.42
C SER A 499 12.48 1.76 2.46
N ALA A 500 11.68 2.65 1.86
CA ALA A 500 12.13 3.59 0.82
C ALA A 500 13.31 4.47 1.26
N ALA A 501 13.28 5.01 2.47
CA ALA A 501 14.37 5.82 3.00
C ALA A 501 15.66 5.00 3.26
N GLN A 502 15.51 3.72 3.59
CA GLN A 502 16.62 2.83 3.95
C GLN A 502 17.44 2.42 2.73
N VAL A 503 16.80 2.13 1.60
CA VAL A 503 17.47 1.66 0.38
C VAL A 503 18.07 2.79 -0.47
N ARG A 504 17.87 4.03 -0.08
CA ARG A 504 18.52 5.23 -0.67
C ARG A 504 19.81 5.62 0.04
N GLN A 505 20.26 4.80 0.96
CA GLN A 505 21.53 4.98 1.69
C GLN A 505 22.47 3.82 1.38
N PRO A 506 23.78 4.03 1.47
CA PRO A 506 24.75 2.92 1.40
C PRO A 506 24.39 1.82 2.40
N LEU A 507 24.82 0.61 2.11
CA LEU A 507 24.57 -0.55 2.95
C LEU A 507 25.05 -0.32 4.38
N TYR A 508 24.24 -0.67 5.38
CA TYR A 508 24.58 -0.50 6.80
C TYR A 508 24.28 -1.78 7.60
N THR A 509 25.12 -2.04 8.60
CA THR A 509 25.05 -3.25 9.44
C THR A 509 24.22 -3.09 10.71
N SER A 510 23.79 -1.86 11.05
CA SER A 510 23.07 -1.57 12.32
C SER A 510 21.70 -2.24 12.45
N ALA A 511 21.23 -2.87 11.37
CA ALA A 511 19.99 -3.66 11.37
C ALA A 511 20.21 -5.11 11.83
N LEU A 512 21.46 -5.58 11.92
CA LEU A 512 21.79 -6.95 12.34
C LEU A 512 21.68 -7.08 13.85
N ALA A 513 21.17 -8.21 14.30
CA ALA A 513 21.00 -8.56 15.71
C ALA A 513 20.30 -7.47 16.55
N ARG A 514 19.45 -6.66 15.92
CA ARG A 514 18.76 -5.55 16.57
C ARG A 514 17.83 -6.04 17.69
N TRP A 515 17.27 -7.25 17.57
CA TRP A 515 16.42 -7.89 18.53
C TRP A 515 17.03 -7.96 19.94
N LYS A 516 18.36 -8.09 20.05
CA LYS A 516 19.06 -8.16 21.35
C LYS A 516 18.82 -6.94 22.24
N ARG A 517 18.61 -5.78 21.64
CA ARG A 517 18.33 -4.51 22.34
C ARG A 517 16.91 -4.45 22.93
N TYR A 518 16.03 -5.36 22.52
CA TYR A 518 14.62 -5.37 22.90
C TYR A 518 14.28 -6.47 23.93
N ARG A 519 15.28 -7.17 24.44
CA ARG A 519 15.09 -8.06 25.59
C ARG A 519 14.92 -7.24 26.89
N PRO A 520 14.10 -7.70 27.85
CA PRO A 520 13.31 -8.95 27.88
C PRO A 520 11.94 -8.86 27.18
N ALA A 521 11.54 -7.71 26.64
CA ALA A 521 10.22 -7.53 26.04
C ALA A 521 9.92 -8.50 24.86
N LEU A 522 10.97 -8.98 24.18
CA LEU A 522 10.85 -9.92 23.06
C LEU A 522 10.87 -11.39 23.51
N ASP A 523 11.19 -11.69 24.77
CA ASP A 523 11.33 -13.08 25.27
C ASP A 523 10.09 -13.94 25.01
N PRO A 524 8.84 -13.46 25.15
CA PRO A 524 7.67 -14.27 24.82
C PRO A 524 7.61 -14.77 23.37
N ALA A 525 8.20 -14.05 22.43
CA ALA A 525 8.32 -14.47 21.03
C ALA A 525 9.50 -15.43 20.83
N ILE A 526 10.61 -15.16 21.52
CA ILE A 526 11.80 -16.03 21.48
C ILE A 526 11.44 -17.44 21.97
N ASP A 527 10.68 -17.57 23.06
CA ASP A 527 10.20 -18.85 23.56
C ASP A 527 9.46 -19.66 22.48
N VAL A 528 8.60 -19.00 21.70
CA VAL A 528 7.88 -19.65 20.58
C VAL A 528 8.86 -20.13 19.50
N LEU A 529 9.85 -19.30 19.15
CA LEU A 529 10.84 -19.63 18.12
C LEU A 529 11.77 -20.77 18.54
N VAL A 530 12.20 -20.80 19.81
CA VAL A 530 13.04 -21.86 20.37
C VAL A 530 12.25 -23.17 20.45
N ALA A 531 11.03 -23.14 20.99
CA ALA A 531 10.17 -24.32 21.09
C ALA A 531 9.87 -24.95 19.72
N ALA A 532 9.83 -24.15 18.65
CA ALA A 532 9.62 -24.62 17.28
C ALA A 532 10.92 -25.01 16.54
N GLY A 533 12.09 -24.89 17.16
CA GLY A 533 13.39 -25.18 16.53
C GLY A 533 13.80 -24.19 15.44
N CYS A 534 13.23 -22.98 15.45
CA CYS A 534 13.65 -21.89 14.54
C CYS A 534 14.88 -21.13 15.06
N MET A 535 15.16 -21.23 16.35
CA MET A 535 16.36 -20.73 17.02
C MET A 535 16.87 -21.78 18.01
N THR A 536 18.18 -21.79 18.28
CA THR A 536 18.75 -22.57 19.38
C THR A 536 18.75 -21.75 20.67
N THR A 537 18.82 -22.42 21.81
CA THR A 537 18.90 -21.78 23.14
C THR A 537 20.12 -20.87 23.25
N ASP A 538 21.25 -21.26 22.63
CA ASP A 538 22.48 -20.45 22.62
C ASP A 538 22.40 -19.21 21.74
N GLN A 539 21.50 -19.20 20.76
CA GLN A 539 21.20 -18.04 19.91
C GLN A 539 20.19 -17.09 20.57
N ALA A 540 19.43 -17.58 21.56
CA ALA A 540 18.43 -16.82 22.31
C ALA A 540 19.07 -16.12 23.51
#